data_c280cb5899e64fbecd12dc3786bb7cf3
#
_entry.id   c280cb5899e64fbecd12dc3786bb7cf3
#
_cell.length_a   1.000
_cell.length_b   1.000
_cell.length_c   1.000
_cell.angle_alpha   90.00
_cell.angle_beta   90.00
_cell.angle_gamma   90.00
#
_symmetry.space_group_name_H-M   'P 1'
#
loop_
_entity.id
_entity.type
_entity.pdbx_description
1 polymer ?
#
loop_
_entity_poly.entity_id
_entity_poly.type
_entity_poly.pdbx_seq_one_letter_code
_entity_poly.pdbx_strand_id
1 'polypeptide(L)'
;MFLRQKSTMSWLAGSIVLGGIVITAYKARRTPQSSVFNGFVSPVNLPIVKIIQETHDTKRFVFKLPETPGKSGLTLTSMILASGNINGGKRVIRPYTPINKIDSDDTIELLIKHMPNGKMSGHFFNLKEGDTMQFRGPVSTYKYEQNKFDYVTLLGAGSGITPLYQLASNVITSPDNNTKIKLLYGNKTIDDIPLKKELDDLQKMHPDKFQVEYFVSDAPEKLDTKALHVGNINKNFLKDNIPSATENTQVFVCGPTGFMKAMCGDKKNLLIQGSLTGYLKELGYSKNQVHKF
;
A
#
# COMPACT_ATOMS: atom_id res chain seq x y z
N MET A 1 31.27 7.72 28.17
CA MET A 1 31.63 6.32 28.44
C MET A 1 30.59 5.46 27.76
N PHE A 2 30.83 5.09 26.49
CA PHE A 2 29.88 4.36 25.65
C PHE A 2 30.00 2.86 25.90
N LEU A 3 28.98 2.25 26.49
CA LEU A 3 28.89 0.80 26.61
C LEU A 3 28.41 0.23 25.24
N ARG A 4 29.35 -0.36 24.53
CA ARG A 4 29.10 -1.19 23.35
C ARG A 4 28.40 -2.47 23.80
N GLN A 5 27.10 -2.60 23.50
CA GLN A 5 26.37 -3.85 23.71
C GLN A 5 26.87 -4.89 22.69
N LYS A 6 27.66 -5.86 23.19
CA LYS A 6 28.10 -7.00 22.36
C LYS A 6 26.90 -7.92 22.10
N SER A 7 26.53 -8.08 20.84
CA SER A 7 25.60 -9.13 20.44
C SER A 7 26.22 -10.49 20.70
N THR A 8 25.67 -11.23 21.65
CA THR A 8 26.09 -12.62 21.93
C THR A 8 25.57 -13.51 20.80
N MET A 9 26.46 -13.91 19.90
CA MET A 9 26.22 -14.97 18.93
C MET A 9 26.29 -16.31 19.66
N SER A 10 25.16 -17.00 19.82
CA SER A 10 25.18 -18.38 20.33
C SER A 10 25.44 -19.36 19.18
N TRP A 11 26.43 -20.20 19.32
CA TRP A 11 26.84 -21.20 18.35
C TRP A 11 26.38 -22.60 18.81
N LEU A 12 25.75 -23.34 17.92
CA LEU A 12 25.49 -24.76 18.08
C LEU A 12 26.49 -25.54 17.21
N ALA A 13 27.32 -26.34 17.82
CA ALA A 13 28.29 -27.19 17.13
C ALA A 13 27.68 -28.57 16.89
N GLY A 14 27.62 -29.00 15.63
CA GLY A 14 27.34 -30.39 15.27
C GLY A 14 28.62 -31.01 14.69
N SER A 15 29.06 -32.18 15.24
CA SER A 15 30.24 -32.91 14.76
C SER A 15 29.82 -34.13 13.98
N ILE A 16 30.31 -34.29 12.75
CA ILE A 16 30.20 -35.51 11.95
C ILE A 16 31.60 -36.04 11.72
N VAL A 17 31.83 -37.29 12.12
CA VAL A 17 33.13 -37.98 11.95
C VAL A 17 33.05 -38.88 10.70
N LEU A 18 33.82 -38.56 9.69
CA LEU A 18 34.02 -39.39 8.50
C LEU A 18 35.53 -39.46 8.21
N GLY A 19 36.10 -40.68 8.36
CA GLY A 19 37.46 -40.96 7.92
C GLY A 19 38.57 -40.19 8.58
N GLY A 20 38.54 -39.98 9.93
CA GLY A 20 39.66 -39.40 10.69
C GLY A 20 39.77 -37.87 10.62
N ILE A 21 38.88 -37.17 9.95
CA ILE A 21 38.86 -35.70 9.90
C ILE A 21 37.57 -35.23 10.60
N VAL A 22 37.72 -34.50 11.71
CA VAL A 22 36.59 -33.85 12.39
C VAL A 22 36.33 -32.51 11.71
N ILE A 23 35.26 -32.44 10.91
CA ILE A 23 34.77 -31.16 10.37
C ILE A 23 33.70 -30.63 11.32
N THR A 24 34.02 -29.59 12.09
CA THR A 24 33.06 -28.89 12.93
C THR A 24 32.41 -27.80 12.14
N ALA A 25 31.17 -28.03 11.70
CA ALA A 25 30.35 -27.01 11.02
C ALA A 25 29.61 -26.16 12.05
N TYR A 26 30.02 -24.92 12.20
CA TYR A 26 29.29 -23.94 13.00
C TYR A 26 28.19 -23.28 12.18
N LYS A 27 26.93 -23.56 12.48
CA LYS A 27 25.80 -22.87 11.92
C LYS A 27 25.45 -21.68 12.79
N ALA A 28 25.85 -20.49 12.36
CA ALA A 28 25.45 -19.27 13.03
C ALA A 28 23.91 -19.14 12.98
N ARG A 29 23.25 -19.25 14.12
CA ARG A 29 21.84 -18.84 14.22
C ARG A 29 21.81 -17.32 14.16
N ARG A 30 21.38 -16.76 13.04
CA ARG A 30 20.96 -15.36 13.00
C ARG A 30 19.79 -15.25 13.98
N THR A 31 19.95 -14.49 15.06
CA THR A 31 18.81 -14.01 15.85
C THR A 31 17.84 -13.35 14.87
N PRO A 32 16.55 -13.66 14.90
CA PRO A 32 15.59 -12.97 14.07
C PRO A 32 15.72 -11.46 14.34
N GLN A 33 16.05 -10.69 13.33
CA GLN A 33 16.12 -9.25 13.44
C GLN A 33 14.74 -8.77 13.89
N SER A 34 14.63 -8.15 15.06
CA SER A 34 13.35 -7.68 15.59
C SER A 34 12.81 -6.60 14.67
N SER A 35 11.62 -6.80 14.10
CA SER A 35 10.93 -5.80 13.32
C SER A 35 10.05 -4.93 14.22
N VAL A 36 9.85 -3.66 13.85
CA VAL A 36 8.97 -2.72 14.56
C VAL A 36 7.54 -3.26 14.62
N PHE A 37 7.04 -3.67 13.45
CA PHE A 37 5.75 -4.34 13.36
C PHE A 37 5.95 -5.87 13.34
N ASN A 38 5.40 -6.56 14.34
CA ASN A 38 5.52 -8.01 14.52
C ASN A 38 4.16 -8.72 14.55
N GLY A 39 3.20 -8.21 13.80
CA GLY A 39 1.83 -8.72 13.73
C GLY A 39 0.90 -8.08 14.77
N PHE A 40 0.05 -8.90 15.40
CA PHE A 40 -0.97 -8.42 16.35
C PHE A 40 -0.54 -8.50 17.81
N VAL A 41 0.62 -9.07 18.12
CA VAL A 41 1.05 -9.38 19.49
C VAL A 41 1.19 -8.11 20.32
N SER A 42 1.90 -7.11 19.82
CA SER A 42 2.13 -5.87 20.56
C SER A 42 1.76 -4.65 19.73
N PRO A 43 1.02 -3.70 20.27
CA PRO A 43 0.81 -2.41 19.63
C PRO A 43 2.10 -1.58 19.70
N VAL A 44 2.30 -0.76 18.68
CA VAL A 44 3.39 0.20 18.60
C VAL A 44 2.80 1.61 18.65
N ASN A 45 3.28 2.46 19.55
CA ASN A 45 2.92 3.88 19.59
C ASN A 45 3.99 4.67 18.85
N LEU A 46 3.59 5.40 17.82
CA LEU A 46 4.49 6.18 16.98
C LEU A 46 4.17 7.67 17.09
N PRO A 47 5.16 8.53 17.34
CA PRO A 47 4.97 9.97 17.34
C PRO A 47 4.86 10.52 15.91
N ILE A 48 4.01 11.53 15.75
CA ILE A 48 3.90 12.32 14.52
C ILE A 48 5.06 13.31 14.50
N VAL A 49 5.91 13.24 13.50
CA VAL A 49 7.03 14.18 13.32
C VAL A 49 6.75 15.26 12.29
N LYS A 50 5.78 15.02 11.40
CA LYS A 50 5.39 16.02 10.40
C LYS A 50 3.96 15.77 9.93
N ILE A 51 3.22 16.87 9.67
CA ILE A 51 1.91 16.86 9.03
C ILE A 51 1.99 17.78 7.80
N ILE A 52 1.64 17.25 6.62
CA ILE A 52 1.68 17.98 5.35
C ILE A 52 0.27 18.02 4.78
N GLN A 53 -0.20 19.21 4.38
CA GLN A 53 -1.46 19.32 3.63
C GLN A 53 -1.23 18.81 2.21
N GLU A 54 -1.98 17.81 1.78
CA GLU A 54 -1.86 17.18 0.46
C GLU A 54 -2.89 17.74 -0.52
N THR A 55 -4.17 17.71 -0.13
CA THR A 55 -5.29 18.38 -0.81
C THR A 55 -6.14 19.10 0.24
N HIS A 56 -7.20 19.82 -0.15
CA HIS A 56 -8.05 20.55 0.80
C HIS A 56 -8.61 19.65 1.92
N ASP A 57 -8.82 18.37 1.69
CA ASP A 57 -9.40 17.40 2.63
C ASP A 57 -8.49 16.20 2.96
N THR A 58 -7.25 16.22 2.50
CA THR A 58 -6.32 15.11 2.68
C THR A 58 -5.00 15.63 3.27
N LYS A 59 -4.49 14.94 4.31
CA LYS A 59 -3.21 15.22 4.94
C LYS A 59 -2.31 14.00 4.90
N ARG A 60 -1.01 14.24 4.79
CA ARG A 60 0.06 13.26 4.94
C ARG A 60 0.63 13.37 6.35
N PHE A 61 0.60 12.26 7.08
CA PHE A 61 1.14 12.13 8.44
C PHE A 61 2.42 11.32 8.38
N VAL A 62 3.51 11.87 8.86
CA VAL A 62 4.82 11.22 8.97
C VAL A 62 5.03 10.80 10.41
N PHE A 63 5.21 9.51 10.65
CA PHE A 63 5.45 8.93 11.96
C PHE A 63 6.89 8.43 12.06
N LYS A 64 7.56 8.73 13.17
CA LYS A 64 8.92 8.24 13.45
C LYS A 64 8.85 6.79 13.96
N LEU A 65 9.63 5.92 13.38
CA LEU A 65 9.84 4.57 13.88
C LEU A 65 10.83 4.58 15.05
N PRO A 66 10.72 3.65 16.02
CA PRO A 66 11.70 3.50 17.08
C PRO A 66 13.09 3.17 16.51
N GLU A 67 14.13 3.66 17.17
CA GLU A 67 15.51 3.27 16.89
C GLU A 67 15.71 1.79 17.28
N THR A 68 15.33 0.90 16.43
CA THR A 68 15.57 -0.55 16.60
C THR A 68 16.56 -1.00 15.53
N PRO A 69 17.43 -1.98 15.83
CA PRO A 69 18.34 -2.54 14.83
C PRO A 69 17.61 -3.45 13.82
N GLY A 70 16.41 -3.10 13.44
CA GLY A 70 15.55 -3.88 12.57
C GLY A 70 14.78 -3.01 11.58
N LYS A 71 14.28 -3.66 10.55
CA LYS A 71 13.41 -3.08 9.54
C LYS A 71 12.01 -2.82 10.11
N SER A 72 11.21 -2.00 9.41
CA SER A 72 9.80 -1.75 9.77
C SER A 72 8.98 -3.04 9.98
N GLY A 73 9.29 -4.10 9.23
CA GLY A 73 8.51 -5.34 9.18
C GLY A 73 7.34 -5.27 8.20
N LEU A 74 7.18 -4.15 7.49
CA LEU A 74 6.20 -4.02 6.43
C LEU A 74 6.61 -4.87 5.22
N THR A 75 5.61 -5.35 4.50
CA THR A 75 5.79 -6.06 3.23
C THR A 75 4.94 -5.39 2.16
N LEU A 76 5.28 -5.63 0.90
CA LEU A 76 4.49 -5.14 -0.22
C LEU A 76 3.03 -5.58 -0.09
N THR A 77 2.09 -4.67 -0.35
CA THR A 77 0.64 -4.86 -0.16
C THR A 77 0.18 -5.02 1.29
N SER A 78 1.04 -4.72 2.26
CA SER A 78 0.63 -4.73 3.66
C SER A 78 0.09 -3.37 4.12
N MET A 79 -0.85 -3.45 5.05
CA MET A 79 -1.39 -2.31 5.77
C MET A 79 -1.11 -2.44 7.27
N ILE A 80 -1.24 -1.35 7.99
CA ILE A 80 -1.22 -1.30 9.45
C ILE A 80 -2.60 -0.87 9.96
N LEU A 81 -2.93 -1.29 11.16
CA LEU A 81 -4.18 -0.97 11.83
C LEU A 81 -3.95 0.16 12.83
N ALA A 82 -4.40 1.36 12.50
CA ALA A 82 -4.44 2.47 13.44
C ALA A 82 -5.58 2.28 14.44
N SER A 83 -5.31 2.52 15.73
CA SER A 83 -6.32 2.42 16.79
C SER A 83 -6.27 3.62 17.73
N GLY A 84 -7.44 4.14 18.07
CA GLY A 84 -7.60 5.25 18.99
C GLY A 84 -8.90 5.14 19.78
N ASN A 85 -8.91 5.70 21.00
CA ASN A 85 -10.13 5.88 21.79
C ASN A 85 -10.74 7.22 21.40
N ILE A 86 -11.90 7.19 20.74
CA ILE A 86 -12.52 8.36 20.16
C ILE A 86 -13.82 8.69 20.91
N ASN A 87 -14.01 9.96 21.25
CA ASN A 87 -15.21 10.49 21.90
C ASN A 87 -15.64 9.69 23.17
N GLY A 88 -14.74 9.60 24.13
CA GLY A 88 -15.11 9.14 25.49
C GLY A 88 -15.21 7.63 25.67
N GLY A 89 -14.57 6.79 24.83
CA GLY A 89 -14.35 5.43 25.29
C GLY A 89 -14.48 4.29 24.30
N LYS A 90 -15.03 4.46 23.11
CA LYS A 90 -15.07 3.36 22.12
C LYS A 90 -13.78 3.34 21.32
N ARG A 91 -13.06 2.23 21.42
CA ARG A 91 -11.90 1.97 20.57
C ARG A 91 -12.33 1.81 19.11
N VAL A 92 -11.76 2.62 18.23
CA VAL A 92 -11.95 2.54 16.79
C VAL A 92 -10.66 2.03 16.16
N ILE A 93 -10.78 1.08 15.24
CA ILE A 93 -9.64 0.52 14.49
C ILE A 93 -9.92 0.70 13.02
N ARG A 94 -8.92 1.19 12.24
CA ARG A 94 -9.01 1.33 10.78
C ARG A 94 -7.70 0.95 10.12
N PRO A 95 -7.77 0.27 8.95
CA PRO A 95 -6.59 -0.06 8.17
C PRO A 95 -6.10 1.16 7.40
N TYR A 96 -4.77 1.30 7.31
CA TYR A 96 -4.10 2.28 6.48
C TYR A 96 -2.88 1.64 5.83
N THR A 97 -2.65 1.94 4.57
CA THR A 97 -1.47 1.48 3.84
C THR A 97 -0.42 2.59 3.81
N PRO A 98 0.78 2.35 4.36
CA PRO A 98 1.88 3.29 4.24
C PRO A 98 2.25 3.54 2.77
N ILE A 99 2.58 4.79 2.43
CA ILE A 99 2.86 5.23 1.06
C ILE A 99 4.35 5.36 0.76
N ASN A 100 5.21 5.40 1.77
CA ASN A 100 6.67 5.41 1.57
C ASN A 100 7.19 4.01 1.19
N LYS A 101 8.44 3.97 0.71
CA LYS A 101 9.10 2.70 0.33
C LYS A 101 9.13 1.74 1.51
N ILE A 102 8.90 0.47 1.21
CA ILE A 102 9.04 -0.61 2.19
C ILE A 102 10.51 -0.70 2.59
N ASP A 103 10.76 -0.80 3.89
CA ASP A 103 12.10 -0.83 4.50
C ASP A 103 12.95 0.44 4.22
N SER A 104 12.33 1.52 3.75
CA SER A 104 12.98 2.81 3.71
C SER A 104 12.83 3.49 5.06
N ASP A 105 13.95 3.91 5.59
CA ASP A 105 14.09 4.91 6.63
C ASP A 105 13.34 4.69 7.97
N ASP A 106 13.62 5.57 8.86
CA ASP A 106 13.13 5.63 10.23
C ASP A 106 11.67 6.15 10.33
N THR A 107 10.91 6.16 9.25
CA THR A 107 9.56 6.71 9.24
C THR A 107 8.56 5.85 8.47
N ILE A 108 7.27 6.01 8.79
CA ILE A 108 6.16 5.61 7.94
C ILE A 108 5.30 6.82 7.61
N GLU A 109 4.75 6.85 6.39
CA GLU A 109 3.89 7.92 5.92
C GLU A 109 2.49 7.39 5.62
N LEU A 110 1.49 8.04 6.19
CA LEU A 110 0.09 7.72 5.95
C LEU A 110 -0.63 8.90 5.31
N LEU A 111 -1.35 8.63 4.23
CA LEU A 111 -2.22 9.59 3.57
C LEU A 111 -3.64 9.42 4.11
N ILE A 112 -4.18 10.43 4.77
CA ILE A 112 -5.47 10.40 5.45
C ILE A 112 -6.41 11.43 4.82
N LYS A 113 -7.46 10.93 4.16
CA LYS A 113 -8.55 11.79 3.67
C LYS A 113 -9.58 11.99 4.79
N HIS A 114 -9.97 13.23 5.03
CA HIS A 114 -11.06 13.56 5.95
C HIS A 114 -12.40 13.07 5.39
N MET A 115 -13.03 12.15 6.09
CA MET A 115 -14.34 11.64 5.71
C MET A 115 -15.41 12.32 6.54
N PRO A 116 -16.47 12.86 5.96
CA PRO A 116 -17.61 13.39 6.73
C PRO A 116 -18.09 12.31 7.71
N ASN A 117 -18.23 12.65 8.99
CA ASN A 117 -18.60 11.73 10.08
C ASN A 117 -17.63 10.55 10.30
N GLY A 118 -16.47 10.54 9.66
CA GLY A 118 -15.43 9.51 9.82
C GLY A 118 -14.73 9.62 11.17
N LYS A 119 -15.03 8.71 12.11
CA LYS A 119 -14.47 8.76 13.47
C LYS A 119 -12.96 8.80 13.50
N MET A 120 -12.29 7.90 12.75
CA MET A 120 -10.82 7.80 12.74
C MET A 120 -10.19 8.94 11.92
N SER A 121 -10.74 9.29 10.76
CA SER A 121 -10.20 10.41 9.96
C SER A 121 -10.37 11.75 10.70
N GLY A 122 -11.51 11.98 11.35
CA GLY A 122 -11.70 13.16 12.22
C GLY A 122 -10.73 13.18 13.41
N HIS A 123 -10.43 12.00 14.00
CA HIS A 123 -9.41 11.92 15.05
C HIS A 123 -8.03 12.31 14.54
N PHE A 124 -7.60 11.76 13.39
CA PHE A 124 -6.32 12.16 12.76
C PHE A 124 -6.23 13.66 12.50
N PHE A 125 -7.31 14.29 12.03
CA PHE A 125 -7.31 15.71 11.71
C PHE A 125 -7.23 16.63 12.93
N ASN A 126 -7.51 16.11 14.12
CA ASN A 126 -7.33 16.81 15.41
C ASN A 126 -5.94 16.61 16.03
N LEU A 127 -5.13 15.69 15.50
CA LEU A 127 -3.77 15.46 15.98
C LEU A 127 -2.81 16.54 15.48
N LYS A 128 -1.75 16.75 16.27
CA LYS A 128 -0.66 17.70 15.99
C LYS A 128 0.68 16.97 15.94
N GLU A 129 1.68 17.62 15.42
CA GLU A 129 3.07 17.15 15.51
C GLU A 129 3.46 17.00 16.99
N GLY A 130 4.12 15.89 17.32
CA GLY A 130 4.41 15.46 18.67
C GLY A 130 3.37 14.52 19.30
N ASP A 131 2.12 14.51 18.82
CA ASP A 131 1.13 13.54 19.27
C ASP A 131 1.49 12.12 18.84
N THR A 132 0.95 11.12 19.54
CA THR A 132 1.23 9.71 19.24
C THR A 132 -0.02 8.99 18.77
N MET A 133 0.19 8.02 17.86
CA MET A 133 -0.86 7.13 17.39
C MET A 133 -0.47 5.67 17.58
N GLN A 134 -1.42 4.85 17.96
CA GLN A 134 -1.19 3.42 18.18
C GLN A 134 -1.47 2.62 16.92
N PHE A 135 -0.53 1.73 16.57
CA PHE A 135 -0.61 0.86 15.40
C PHE A 135 -0.40 -0.61 15.75
N ARG A 136 -0.96 -1.51 14.93
CA ARG A 136 -0.69 -2.95 14.89
C ARG A 136 -0.52 -3.39 13.45
N GLY A 137 0.22 -4.45 13.21
CA GLY A 137 0.44 -5.01 11.89
C GLY A 137 1.83 -5.62 11.74
N PRO A 138 2.26 -5.90 10.53
CA PRO A 138 1.53 -5.68 9.27
C PRO A 138 0.41 -6.71 9.05
N VAL A 139 -0.57 -6.33 8.21
CA VAL A 139 -1.58 -7.21 7.66
C VAL A 139 -1.41 -7.24 6.16
N SER A 140 -0.91 -8.34 5.62
CA SER A 140 -0.81 -8.54 4.17
C SER A 140 -2.13 -9.08 3.62
N THR A 141 -2.61 -8.51 2.52
CA THR A 141 -3.85 -8.92 1.86
C THR A 141 -3.59 -9.65 0.56
N TYR A 142 -2.38 -9.51 0.01
CA TYR A 142 -1.95 -10.14 -1.23
C TYR A 142 -0.46 -10.45 -1.17
N LYS A 143 -0.05 -11.62 -1.66
CA LYS A 143 1.37 -11.95 -1.83
C LYS A 143 1.77 -11.62 -3.26
N TYR A 144 2.35 -10.44 -3.46
CA TYR A 144 2.87 -10.07 -4.77
C TYR A 144 4.15 -10.87 -5.07
N GLU A 145 4.21 -11.45 -6.26
CA GLU A 145 5.37 -12.17 -6.78
C GLU A 145 5.91 -11.38 -7.97
N GLN A 146 7.17 -10.98 -7.89
CA GLN A 146 7.81 -10.17 -8.93
C GLN A 146 7.83 -10.91 -10.28
N ASN A 147 7.54 -10.18 -11.35
CA ASN A 147 7.52 -10.69 -12.72
C ASN A 147 6.54 -11.85 -12.99
N LYS A 148 5.58 -12.08 -12.09
CA LYS A 148 4.53 -13.08 -12.29
C LYS A 148 3.56 -12.68 -13.41
N PHE A 149 3.34 -11.39 -13.59
CA PHE A 149 2.42 -10.82 -14.57
C PHE A 149 3.17 -9.91 -15.54
N ASP A 150 2.81 -9.99 -16.81
CA ASP A 150 3.34 -9.08 -17.83
C ASP A 150 2.72 -7.69 -17.66
N TYR A 151 1.45 -7.66 -17.26
CA TYR A 151 0.67 -6.45 -17.06
C TYR A 151 -0.02 -6.43 -15.70
N VAL A 152 -0.01 -5.27 -15.06
CA VAL A 152 -0.79 -4.99 -13.86
C VAL A 152 -1.64 -3.74 -14.10
N THR A 153 -2.94 -3.87 -13.93
CA THR A 153 -3.87 -2.73 -13.97
C THR A 153 -4.27 -2.34 -12.55
N LEU A 154 -4.13 -1.06 -12.22
CA LEU A 154 -4.52 -0.49 -10.95
C LEU A 154 -5.74 0.41 -11.17
N LEU A 155 -6.87 0.08 -10.54
CA LEU A 155 -8.09 0.86 -10.60
C LEU A 155 -8.32 1.51 -9.24
N GLY A 156 -8.13 2.83 -9.16
CA GLY A 156 -8.19 3.59 -7.93
C GLY A 156 -9.23 4.70 -7.92
N ALA A 157 -9.81 5.00 -6.75
CA ALA A 157 -10.61 6.20 -6.58
C ALA A 157 -10.38 6.83 -5.18
N GLY A 158 -10.14 8.14 -5.16
CA GLY A 158 -9.90 8.91 -3.94
C GLY A 158 -8.80 8.32 -3.05
N SER A 159 -9.08 8.11 -1.77
CA SER A 159 -8.11 7.54 -0.82
C SER A 159 -7.71 6.08 -1.10
N GLY A 160 -8.38 5.40 -2.01
CA GLY A 160 -7.99 4.07 -2.49
C GLY A 160 -6.67 4.02 -3.25
N ILE A 161 -6.07 5.18 -3.50
CA ILE A 161 -4.74 5.26 -4.12
C ILE A 161 -3.62 4.65 -3.26
N THR A 162 -3.74 4.65 -1.93
CA THR A 162 -2.63 4.31 -1.03
C THR A 162 -2.06 2.91 -1.26
N PRO A 163 -2.84 1.80 -1.30
CA PRO A 163 -2.29 0.48 -1.60
C PRO A 163 -1.84 0.34 -3.07
N LEU A 164 -2.46 1.06 -3.99
CA LEU A 164 -2.09 1.04 -5.40
C LEU A 164 -0.77 1.77 -5.63
N TYR A 165 -0.57 2.91 -5.00
CA TYR A 165 0.69 3.64 -5.05
C TYR A 165 1.83 2.85 -4.36
N GLN A 166 1.58 2.26 -3.19
CA GLN A 166 2.56 1.39 -2.53
C GLN A 166 3.00 0.27 -3.48
N LEU A 167 2.06 -0.40 -4.17
CA LEU A 167 2.37 -1.45 -5.13
C LEU A 167 3.16 -0.89 -6.32
N ALA A 168 2.65 0.14 -6.99
CA ALA A 168 3.27 0.71 -8.19
C ALA A 168 4.68 1.22 -7.91
N SER A 169 4.87 2.06 -6.89
CA SER A 169 6.16 2.67 -6.59
C SER A 169 7.25 1.64 -6.26
N ASN A 170 6.90 0.58 -5.50
CA ASN A 170 7.86 -0.45 -5.15
C ASN A 170 8.18 -1.40 -6.32
N VAL A 171 7.17 -1.77 -7.12
CA VAL A 171 7.37 -2.68 -8.27
C VAL A 171 8.14 -1.99 -9.38
N ILE A 172 7.74 -0.77 -9.76
CA ILE A 172 8.37 -0.04 -10.87
C ILE A 172 9.82 0.35 -10.58
N THR A 173 10.14 0.69 -9.32
CA THR A 173 11.51 1.04 -8.94
C THR A 173 12.39 -0.17 -8.62
N SER A 174 11.86 -1.39 -8.67
CA SER A 174 12.65 -2.62 -8.53
C SER A 174 13.52 -2.82 -9.78
N PRO A 175 14.85 -3.04 -9.63
CA PRO A 175 15.77 -3.13 -10.77
C PRO A 175 15.42 -4.26 -11.75
N ASP A 176 14.94 -5.40 -11.24
CA ASP A 176 14.64 -6.59 -12.06
C ASP A 176 13.16 -6.65 -12.51
N ASN A 177 12.42 -5.53 -12.42
CA ASN A 177 11.02 -5.52 -12.80
C ASN A 177 10.83 -5.46 -14.31
N ASN A 178 10.03 -6.40 -14.86
CA ASN A 178 9.58 -6.44 -16.25
C ASN A 178 8.06 -6.19 -16.39
N THR A 179 7.33 -6.14 -15.30
CA THR A 179 5.88 -5.90 -15.29
C THR A 179 5.57 -4.46 -15.72
N LYS A 180 4.66 -4.30 -16.66
CA LYS A 180 4.10 -2.98 -17.03
C LYS A 180 2.88 -2.69 -16.17
N ILE A 181 2.80 -1.49 -15.63
CA ILE A 181 1.71 -1.06 -14.74
C ILE A 181 0.96 0.10 -15.37
N LYS A 182 -0.36 -0.04 -15.45
CA LYS A 182 -1.28 1.05 -15.82
C LYS A 182 -2.18 1.38 -14.65
N LEU A 183 -2.20 2.66 -14.24
CA LEU A 183 -3.08 3.19 -13.20
C LEU A 183 -4.18 4.03 -13.83
N LEU A 184 -5.42 3.70 -13.55
CA LEU A 184 -6.59 4.54 -13.82
C LEU A 184 -7.11 5.08 -12.49
N TYR A 185 -7.05 6.42 -12.31
CA TYR A 185 -7.27 7.03 -11.01
C TYR A 185 -8.36 8.09 -11.04
N GLY A 186 -9.50 7.79 -10.39
CA GLY A 186 -10.68 8.66 -10.31
C GLY A 186 -10.70 9.55 -9.08
N ASN A 187 -11.02 10.82 -9.28
CA ASN A 187 -11.24 11.82 -8.23
C ASN A 187 -12.41 12.74 -8.62
N LYS A 188 -12.80 13.67 -7.76
CA LYS A 188 -13.86 14.62 -8.07
C LYS A 188 -13.35 15.73 -8.98
N THR A 189 -12.30 16.42 -8.56
CA THR A 189 -11.65 17.51 -9.28
C THR A 189 -10.16 17.23 -9.44
N ILE A 190 -9.46 18.05 -10.20
CA ILE A 190 -7.99 17.98 -10.35
C ILE A 190 -7.29 18.24 -9.02
N ASP A 191 -7.78 19.22 -8.25
CA ASP A 191 -7.22 19.60 -6.95
C ASP A 191 -7.45 18.54 -5.85
N ASP A 192 -8.35 17.60 -6.12
CA ASP A 192 -8.63 16.44 -5.27
C ASP A 192 -7.71 15.24 -5.50
N ILE A 193 -6.72 15.32 -6.40
CA ILE A 193 -5.86 14.19 -6.76
C ILE A 193 -4.66 14.11 -5.81
N PRO A 194 -4.68 13.31 -4.75
CA PRO A 194 -3.52 13.11 -3.89
C PRO A 194 -2.42 12.35 -4.64
N LEU A 195 -1.16 12.59 -4.26
CA LEU A 195 0.03 11.96 -4.86
C LEU A 195 0.18 12.24 -6.36
N LYS A 196 -0.49 13.28 -6.90
CA LYS A 196 -0.42 13.57 -8.33
C LYS A 196 1.01 13.80 -8.79
N LYS A 197 1.77 14.60 -8.03
CA LYS A 197 3.17 14.87 -8.35
C LYS A 197 4.02 13.61 -8.34
N GLU A 198 3.90 12.77 -7.33
CA GLU A 198 4.64 11.51 -7.20
C GLU A 198 4.30 10.53 -8.34
N LEU A 199 3.04 10.47 -8.75
CA LEU A 199 2.59 9.62 -9.86
C LEU A 199 3.10 10.13 -11.21
N ASP A 200 3.05 11.44 -11.45
CA ASP A 200 3.58 12.07 -12.66
C ASP A 200 5.11 11.90 -12.74
N ASP A 201 5.82 12.08 -11.62
CA ASP A 201 7.27 11.87 -11.53
C ASP A 201 7.62 10.38 -11.79
N LEU A 202 6.85 9.44 -11.23
CA LEU A 202 7.05 8.01 -11.47
C LEU A 202 6.87 7.66 -12.96
N GLN A 203 5.84 8.19 -13.61
CA GLN A 203 5.62 8.01 -15.05
C GLN A 203 6.75 8.62 -15.88
N LYS A 204 7.19 9.83 -15.53
CA LYS A 204 8.28 10.52 -16.23
C LYS A 204 9.60 9.76 -16.12
N MET A 205 9.89 9.15 -14.97
CA MET A 205 11.10 8.35 -14.75
C MET A 205 11.05 6.97 -15.41
N HIS A 206 9.84 6.40 -15.58
CA HIS A 206 9.65 5.03 -16.08
C HIS A 206 8.55 4.94 -17.16
N PRO A 207 8.64 5.71 -18.27
CA PRO A 207 7.56 5.86 -19.24
C PRO A 207 7.17 4.55 -19.95
N ASP A 208 8.11 3.61 -20.08
CA ASP A 208 7.87 2.31 -20.72
C ASP A 208 7.23 1.28 -19.79
N LYS A 209 7.26 1.53 -18.48
CA LYS A 209 6.81 0.57 -17.44
C LYS A 209 5.62 1.06 -16.65
N PHE A 210 5.41 2.37 -16.53
CA PHE A 210 4.32 2.95 -15.76
C PHE A 210 3.57 4.02 -16.54
N GLN A 211 2.25 3.89 -16.55
CA GLN A 211 1.34 4.87 -17.13
C GLN A 211 0.24 5.20 -16.13
N VAL A 212 -0.10 6.48 -16.00
CA VAL A 212 -1.22 6.94 -15.20
C VAL A 212 -2.18 7.77 -16.05
N GLU A 213 -3.48 7.48 -15.91
CA GLU A 213 -4.56 8.28 -16.48
C GLU A 213 -5.51 8.70 -15.36
N TYR A 214 -5.83 9.98 -15.32
CA TYR A 214 -6.68 10.57 -14.31
C TYR A 214 -8.10 10.74 -14.82
N PHE A 215 -9.07 10.51 -13.95
CA PHE A 215 -10.49 10.72 -14.20
C PHE A 215 -11.02 11.72 -13.18
N VAL A 216 -11.70 12.77 -13.64
CA VAL A 216 -12.31 13.78 -12.77
C VAL A 216 -13.79 13.90 -13.10
N SER A 217 -14.66 13.67 -12.12
CA SER A 217 -16.10 13.66 -12.32
C SER A 217 -16.73 15.03 -12.31
N ASP A 218 -16.05 16.02 -11.76
CA ASP A 218 -16.52 17.40 -11.60
C ASP A 218 -15.51 18.36 -12.26
N ALA A 219 -15.54 18.38 -13.60
CA ALA A 219 -14.69 19.24 -14.41
C ALA A 219 -15.37 19.55 -15.74
N PRO A 220 -15.07 20.72 -16.36
CA PRO A 220 -15.56 21.03 -17.72
C PRO A 220 -14.97 20.06 -18.75
N GLU A 221 -15.80 19.61 -19.72
CA GLU A 221 -15.38 18.69 -20.79
C GLU A 221 -14.15 19.15 -21.57
N LYS A 222 -13.96 20.48 -21.72
CA LYS A 222 -12.77 21.06 -22.38
C LYS A 222 -11.44 20.69 -21.76
N LEU A 223 -11.44 20.10 -20.55
CA LEU A 223 -10.24 19.60 -19.88
C LEU A 223 -9.89 18.17 -20.25
N ASP A 224 -10.72 17.49 -21.06
CA ASP A 224 -10.42 16.13 -21.50
C ASP A 224 -9.17 16.11 -22.40
N THR A 225 -8.24 15.24 -22.05
CA THR A 225 -6.97 15.04 -22.74
C THR A 225 -6.61 13.55 -22.74
N LYS A 226 -5.50 13.19 -23.39
CA LYS A 226 -5.04 11.79 -23.39
C LYS A 226 -4.77 11.21 -21.98
N ALA A 227 -4.38 12.05 -21.02
CA ALA A 227 -3.99 11.63 -19.66
C ALA A 227 -4.98 12.09 -18.57
N LEU A 228 -5.90 12.99 -18.90
CA LEU A 228 -6.94 13.49 -18.00
C LEU A 228 -8.30 13.41 -18.68
N HIS A 229 -9.19 12.61 -18.14
CA HIS A 229 -10.52 12.35 -18.68
C HIS A 229 -11.59 12.98 -17.78
N VAL A 230 -12.59 13.61 -18.41
CA VAL A 230 -13.76 14.13 -17.70
C VAL A 230 -14.81 13.03 -17.59
N GLY A 231 -15.28 12.78 -16.37
CA GLY A 231 -16.25 11.73 -16.05
C GLY A 231 -15.65 10.58 -15.25
N ASN A 232 -16.41 9.49 -15.16
CA ASN A 232 -16.03 8.29 -14.40
C ASN A 232 -15.39 7.23 -15.31
N ILE A 233 -14.51 6.42 -14.74
CA ILE A 233 -14.03 5.19 -15.38
C ILE A 233 -15.25 4.31 -15.71
N ASN A 234 -15.43 3.97 -16.97
CA ASN A 234 -16.55 3.17 -17.44
C ASN A 234 -16.09 1.90 -18.16
N LYS A 235 -17.04 0.99 -18.42
CA LYS A 235 -16.75 -0.31 -19.03
C LYS A 235 -16.13 -0.21 -20.43
N ASN A 236 -16.58 0.72 -21.26
CA ASN A 236 -16.05 0.88 -22.61
C ASN A 236 -14.59 1.33 -22.56
N PHE A 237 -14.29 2.31 -21.71
CA PHE A 237 -12.91 2.73 -21.51
C PHE A 237 -12.01 1.58 -21.05
N LEU A 238 -12.46 0.79 -20.05
CA LEU A 238 -11.71 -0.38 -19.59
C LEU A 238 -11.46 -1.37 -20.74
N LYS A 239 -12.49 -1.71 -21.52
CA LYS A 239 -12.40 -2.66 -22.64
C LYS A 239 -11.30 -2.27 -23.64
N ASP A 240 -11.18 -0.96 -23.92
CA ASP A 240 -10.28 -0.47 -24.96
C ASP A 240 -8.86 -0.14 -24.45
N ASN A 241 -8.69 0.01 -23.14
CA ASN A 241 -7.47 0.60 -22.57
C ASN A 241 -6.71 -0.25 -21.55
N ILE A 242 -7.24 -1.40 -21.14
CA ILE A 242 -6.52 -2.33 -20.25
C ILE A 242 -6.34 -3.68 -20.94
N PRO A 243 -5.30 -4.47 -20.56
CA PRO A 243 -5.07 -5.81 -21.12
C PRO A 243 -6.31 -6.69 -21.00
N SER A 244 -6.58 -7.52 -22.00
CA SER A 244 -7.73 -8.42 -21.96
C SER A 244 -7.59 -9.51 -20.91
N ALA A 245 -8.70 -10.12 -20.49
CA ALA A 245 -8.70 -11.22 -19.53
C ALA A 245 -7.97 -12.49 -20.02
N THR A 246 -7.64 -12.59 -21.31
CA THR A 246 -6.87 -13.69 -21.90
C THR A 246 -5.36 -13.50 -21.80
N GLU A 247 -4.92 -12.30 -21.43
CA GLU A 247 -3.51 -11.99 -21.26
C GLU A 247 -3.01 -12.35 -19.85
N ASN A 248 -1.69 -12.42 -19.69
CA ASN A 248 -1.05 -12.62 -18.38
C ASN A 248 -1.12 -11.31 -17.56
N THR A 249 -2.30 -11.05 -16.98
CA THR A 249 -2.61 -9.78 -16.31
C THR A 249 -3.24 -9.98 -14.94
N GLN A 250 -2.99 -9.01 -14.05
CA GLN A 250 -3.61 -8.88 -12.73
C GLN A 250 -4.22 -7.49 -12.57
N VAL A 251 -5.43 -7.42 -12.03
CA VAL A 251 -6.10 -6.16 -11.73
C VAL A 251 -6.22 -5.98 -10.22
N PHE A 252 -5.81 -4.81 -9.71
CA PHE A 252 -5.98 -4.41 -8.32
C PHE A 252 -6.96 -3.24 -8.26
N VAL A 253 -7.93 -3.34 -7.36
CA VAL A 253 -9.01 -2.34 -7.24
C VAL A 253 -9.11 -1.83 -5.82
N CYS A 254 -9.14 -0.50 -5.64
CA CYS A 254 -9.36 0.13 -4.35
C CYS A 254 -10.09 1.47 -4.48
N GLY A 255 -11.14 1.67 -3.70
CA GLY A 255 -11.88 2.92 -3.71
C GLY A 255 -13.16 2.87 -2.87
N PRO A 256 -14.01 3.90 -2.95
CA PRO A 256 -15.29 3.94 -2.26
C PRO A 256 -16.23 2.82 -2.71
N THR A 257 -17.21 2.49 -1.87
CA THR A 257 -18.16 1.39 -2.12
C THR A 257 -18.83 1.47 -3.50
N GLY A 258 -19.26 2.66 -3.93
CA GLY A 258 -19.87 2.84 -5.26
C GLY A 258 -18.92 2.47 -6.40
N PHE A 259 -17.66 2.90 -6.30
CA PHE A 259 -16.60 2.55 -7.26
C PHE A 259 -16.31 1.04 -7.25
N MET A 260 -16.15 0.45 -6.06
CA MET A 260 -15.90 -1.00 -5.93
C MET A 260 -17.03 -1.82 -6.58
N LYS A 261 -18.31 -1.46 -6.32
CA LYS A 261 -19.46 -2.12 -6.91
C LYS A 261 -19.47 -2.05 -8.43
N ALA A 262 -19.17 -0.89 -9.00
CA ALA A 262 -19.10 -0.71 -10.45
C ALA A 262 -17.97 -1.53 -11.08
N MET A 263 -16.79 -1.51 -10.50
CA MET A 263 -15.59 -2.16 -11.06
C MET A 263 -15.59 -3.67 -10.86
N CYS A 264 -15.81 -4.17 -9.63
CA CYS A 264 -15.53 -5.56 -9.29
C CYS A 264 -16.42 -6.18 -8.19
N GLY A 265 -17.36 -5.41 -7.61
CA GLY A 265 -18.14 -5.85 -6.44
C GLY A 265 -17.45 -5.65 -5.10
N ASP A 266 -18.22 -5.74 -4.02
CA ASP A 266 -17.73 -5.50 -2.66
C ASP A 266 -16.85 -6.64 -2.13
N LYS A 267 -15.99 -6.30 -1.15
CA LYS A 267 -15.37 -7.30 -0.25
C LYS A 267 -16.38 -7.76 0.79
N LYS A 268 -16.26 -8.99 1.27
CA LYS A 268 -17.02 -9.45 2.44
C LYS A 268 -16.52 -8.84 3.74
N ASN A 269 -15.20 -8.73 3.89
CA ASN A 269 -14.53 -8.07 4.99
C ASN A 269 -13.07 -7.74 4.60
N LEU A 270 -12.28 -7.30 5.58
CA LEU A 270 -10.89 -6.89 5.37
C LEU A 270 -10.03 -7.95 4.64
N LEU A 271 -10.25 -9.24 4.88
CA LEU A 271 -9.43 -10.34 4.37
C LEU A 271 -10.13 -11.16 3.27
N ILE A 272 -11.47 -11.13 3.19
CA ILE A 272 -12.24 -11.97 2.27
C ILE A 272 -12.71 -11.14 1.07
N GLN A 273 -12.26 -11.55 -0.12
CA GLN A 273 -12.48 -10.83 -1.38
C GLN A 273 -13.94 -10.71 -1.85
N GLY A 274 -14.83 -11.64 -1.45
CA GLY A 274 -16.19 -11.65 -1.97
C GLY A 274 -16.29 -12.16 -3.43
N SER A 275 -17.47 -12.04 -4.03
CA SER A 275 -17.71 -12.42 -5.42
C SER A 275 -17.20 -11.35 -6.38
N LEU A 276 -16.73 -11.74 -7.56
CA LEU A 276 -16.44 -10.83 -8.65
C LEU A 276 -17.76 -10.50 -9.38
N THR A 277 -18.05 -9.21 -9.51
CA THR A 277 -19.19 -8.65 -10.25
C THR A 277 -18.72 -7.38 -10.97
N GLY A 278 -19.66 -6.61 -11.55
CA GLY A 278 -19.37 -5.33 -12.21
C GLY A 278 -18.57 -5.46 -13.50
N TYR A 279 -17.99 -4.35 -13.93
CA TYR A 279 -17.37 -4.25 -15.26
C TYR A 279 -16.30 -5.29 -15.52
N LEU A 280 -15.44 -5.60 -14.56
CA LEU A 280 -14.39 -6.60 -14.75
C LEU A 280 -14.97 -7.99 -14.98
N LYS A 281 -16.06 -8.36 -14.30
CA LYS A 281 -16.77 -9.62 -14.57
C LYS A 281 -17.36 -9.67 -15.96
N GLU A 282 -17.99 -8.56 -16.39
CA GLU A 282 -18.60 -8.44 -17.73
C GLU A 282 -17.55 -8.45 -18.85
N LEU A 283 -16.33 -8.00 -18.57
CA LEU A 283 -15.17 -8.04 -19.50
C LEU A 283 -14.46 -9.40 -19.51
N GLY A 284 -14.97 -10.40 -18.78
CA GLY A 284 -14.47 -11.76 -18.80
C GLY A 284 -13.35 -12.08 -17.80
N TYR A 285 -12.97 -11.13 -16.94
CA TYR A 285 -11.95 -11.43 -15.91
C TYR A 285 -12.44 -12.49 -14.93
N SER A 286 -11.54 -13.35 -14.51
CA SER A 286 -11.76 -14.33 -13.46
C SER A 286 -11.52 -13.72 -12.08
N LYS A 287 -12.06 -14.37 -11.04
CA LYS A 287 -11.84 -13.97 -9.65
C LYS A 287 -10.35 -13.96 -9.25
N ASN A 288 -9.55 -14.82 -9.85
CA ASN A 288 -8.12 -14.91 -9.53
C ASN A 288 -7.31 -13.78 -10.16
N GLN A 289 -7.83 -13.14 -11.20
CA GLN A 289 -7.19 -12.00 -11.87
C GLN A 289 -7.57 -10.66 -11.24
N VAL A 290 -8.46 -10.62 -10.26
CA VAL A 290 -8.91 -9.38 -9.64
C VAL A 290 -8.74 -9.43 -8.13
N HIS A 291 -7.89 -8.55 -7.60
CA HIS A 291 -7.71 -8.37 -6.16
C HIS A 291 -8.30 -7.04 -5.69
N LYS A 292 -9.10 -7.09 -4.61
CA LYS A 292 -9.73 -5.92 -3.97
C LYS A 292 -8.94 -5.59 -2.70
N PHE A 293 -8.40 -4.38 -2.62
CA PHE A 293 -7.75 -3.88 -1.42
C PHE A 293 -8.73 -3.39 -0.35
#